data_d4263f134624afa3e57b219dad0714f6
#
_entry.id   d4263f134624afa3e57b219dad0714f6
#
_cell.length_a   1.000
_cell.length_b   1.000
_cell.length_c   1.000
_cell.angle_alpha   90.00
_cell.angle_beta   90.00
_cell.angle_gamma   90.00
#
_symmetry.space_group_name_H-M   'P 1'
#
loop_
_entity.id
_entity.type
_entity.pdbx_description
1 polymer ?
#
loop_
_entity_poly.entity_id
_entity_poly.type
_entity_poly.pdbx_seq_one_letter_code
_entity_poly.pdbx_strand_id
1 'polypeptide(L)'
;MYLKTESVTNVIVDIEEQLRRSFVSNQSDMVYHAPFDGRFEEILRELRKENNLELQRYVEELLEKSGPKRRSGKVDTKCFYENACISAATWSYFINGRFSTETIFKIIAGLECGMKEAEHILRLAGICLTNSLRDRLVKAAILSGHNNPQDMYTILEYYSRQYPKEVKNYYKDDKS
;
A
#
# COMPACT_ATOMS: atom_id res chain seq x y z
N MET A 1 6.81 -15.34 -16.45
CA MET A 1 7.68 -16.17 -15.58
C MET A 1 6.79 -16.73 -14.47
N TYR A 2 6.47 -18.03 -14.51
CA TYR A 2 5.57 -18.63 -13.51
C TYR A 2 6.40 -18.96 -12.26
N LEU A 3 5.99 -18.44 -11.10
CA LEU A 3 6.50 -18.87 -9.81
C LEU A 3 6.27 -20.38 -9.67
N LYS A 4 7.27 -21.11 -9.16
CA LYS A 4 7.11 -22.53 -8.87
C LYS A 4 5.93 -22.70 -7.91
N THR A 5 5.08 -23.68 -8.16
CA THR A 5 3.84 -23.94 -7.40
C THR A 5 4.05 -24.02 -5.88
N GLU A 6 5.21 -24.53 -5.45
CA GLU A 6 5.61 -24.59 -4.03
C GLU A 6 5.79 -23.20 -3.39
N SER A 7 6.33 -22.22 -4.13
CA SER A 7 6.52 -20.86 -3.62
C SER A 7 5.17 -20.16 -3.36
N VAL A 8 4.19 -20.34 -4.25
CA VAL A 8 2.85 -19.75 -4.09
C VAL A 8 2.12 -20.34 -2.89
N THR A 9 2.22 -21.66 -2.70
CA THR A 9 1.59 -22.35 -1.57
C THR A 9 2.14 -21.85 -0.25
N ASN A 10 3.46 -21.67 -0.11
CA ASN A 10 4.09 -21.17 1.11
C ASN A 10 3.64 -19.74 1.43
N VAL A 11 3.59 -18.85 0.44
CA VAL A 11 3.08 -17.47 0.61
C VAL A 11 1.65 -17.47 1.15
N ILE A 12 0.77 -18.29 0.58
CA ILE A 12 -0.64 -18.37 1.02
C ILE A 12 -0.76 -18.90 2.45
N VAL A 13 0.00 -19.94 2.82
CA VAL A 13 0.00 -20.51 4.17
C VAL A 13 0.44 -19.47 5.21
N ASP A 14 1.53 -18.72 4.94
CA ASP A 14 2.02 -17.68 5.83
C ASP A 14 0.98 -16.55 6.02
N ILE A 15 0.30 -16.15 4.93
CA ILE A 15 -0.75 -15.15 4.99
C ILE A 15 -1.95 -15.63 5.80
N GLU A 16 -2.39 -16.88 5.63
CA GLU A 16 -3.50 -17.44 6.39
C GLU A 16 -3.19 -17.50 7.89
N GLU A 17 -1.96 -17.83 8.28
CA GLU A 17 -1.54 -17.83 9.69
C GLU A 17 -1.56 -16.42 10.28
N GLN A 18 -1.05 -15.40 9.54
CA GLN A 18 -1.10 -14.00 9.96
C GLN A 18 -2.54 -13.49 10.08
N LEU A 19 -3.42 -13.87 9.17
CA LEU A 19 -4.84 -13.53 9.25
C LEU A 19 -5.49 -14.11 10.52
N ARG A 20 -5.20 -15.35 10.88
CA ARG A 20 -5.71 -15.97 12.13
C ARG A 20 -5.24 -15.22 13.37
N ARG A 21 -3.96 -14.85 13.45
CA ARG A 21 -3.40 -14.06 14.56
C ARG A 21 -4.04 -12.67 14.70
N SER A 22 -4.40 -12.02 13.58
CA SER A 22 -5.00 -10.69 13.58
C SER A 22 -6.46 -10.66 14.04
N PHE A 23 -7.18 -11.79 14.04
CA PHE A 23 -8.57 -11.87 14.50
C PHE A 23 -8.72 -11.67 16.02
N VAL A 24 -7.65 -11.84 16.79
CA VAL A 24 -7.70 -11.85 18.27
C VAL A 24 -7.63 -10.43 18.88
N SER A 25 -7.35 -9.38 18.12
CA SER A 25 -6.96 -8.08 18.72
C SER A 25 -7.85 -6.86 18.49
N ASN A 26 -9.05 -6.93 17.90
CA ASN A 26 -9.82 -5.67 17.68
C ASN A 26 -11.31 -5.78 18.01
N GLN A 27 -11.67 -5.29 19.22
CA GLN A 27 -12.98 -4.72 19.52
C GLN A 27 -12.82 -3.22 19.75
N SER A 28 -13.76 -2.46 19.16
CA SER A 28 -14.15 -1.07 19.39
C SER A 28 -13.49 0.03 18.57
N ASP A 29 -14.30 0.69 17.72
CA ASP A 29 -14.24 2.15 17.52
C ASP A 29 -15.61 2.69 17.09
N MET A 30 -16.22 3.47 17.99
CA MET A 30 -17.39 4.31 17.70
C MET A 30 -16.94 5.64 17.09
N VAL A 31 -17.46 5.98 15.92
CA VAL A 31 -17.21 7.27 15.26
C VAL A 31 -18.36 8.25 15.61
N TYR A 32 -18.02 9.35 16.26
CA TYR A 32 -18.93 10.48 16.48
C TYR A 32 -18.89 11.46 15.30
N HIS A 33 -20.05 11.81 14.74
CA HIS A 33 -20.19 12.89 13.75
C HIS A 33 -20.62 14.17 14.47
N ALA A 34 -19.77 15.19 14.47
CA ALA A 34 -20.11 16.55 14.85
C ALA A 34 -20.29 17.43 13.59
N PRO A 35 -21.25 18.38 13.56
CA PRO A 35 -21.33 19.34 12.46
C PRO A 35 -20.17 20.33 12.55
N PHE A 36 -19.39 20.46 11.47
CA PHE A 36 -18.23 21.33 11.39
C PHE A 36 -18.56 22.59 10.57
N ASP A 37 -18.08 23.76 11.00
CA ASP A 37 -18.14 24.99 10.22
C ASP A 37 -17.05 25.02 9.12
N GLY A 38 -17.16 25.97 8.16
CA GLY A 38 -16.24 26.09 7.02
C GLY A 38 -14.77 26.33 7.43
N ARG A 39 -14.52 26.84 8.64
CA ARG A 39 -13.19 27.09 9.19
C ARG A 39 -12.45 25.79 9.52
N PHE A 40 -13.19 24.78 9.97
CA PHE A 40 -12.62 23.46 10.24
C PHE A 40 -12.20 22.75 8.94
N GLU A 41 -13.00 22.87 7.88
CA GLU A 41 -12.66 22.31 6.56
C GLU A 41 -11.40 22.96 5.95
N GLU A 42 -11.21 24.26 6.19
CA GLU A 42 -10.01 24.97 5.75
C GLU A 42 -8.76 24.47 6.47
N ILE A 43 -8.81 24.33 7.79
CA ILE A 43 -7.73 23.75 8.61
C ILE A 43 -7.42 22.31 8.15
N LEU A 44 -8.43 21.48 7.92
CA LEU A 44 -8.23 20.12 7.42
C LEU A 44 -7.58 20.09 6.03
N ARG A 45 -7.89 21.06 5.17
CA ARG A 45 -7.29 21.18 3.86
C ARG A 45 -5.80 21.54 3.94
N GLU A 46 -5.45 22.44 4.82
CA GLU A 46 -4.05 22.82 5.06
C GLU A 46 -3.25 21.66 5.66
N LEU A 47 -3.77 20.99 6.69
CA LEU A 47 -3.15 19.81 7.28
C LEU A 47 -2.94 18.68 6.26
N ARG A 48 -3.90 18.48 5.34
CA ARG A 48 -3.73 17.50 4.25
C ARG A 48 -2.61 17.88 3.30
N LYS A 49 -2.43 19.18 3.00
CA LYS A 49 -1.31 19.64 2.15
C LYS A 49 0.04 19.40 2.81
N GLU A 50 0.16 19.72 4.09
CA GLU A 50 1.38 19.48 4.88
C GLU A 50 1.71 17.98 4.94
N ASN A 51 0.73 17.14 5.29
CA ASN A 51 0.89 15.69 5.31
C ASN A 51 1.28 15.12 3.95
N ASN A 52 0.71 15.63 2.84
CA ASN A 52 1.07 15.19 1.50
C ASN A 52 2.53 15.53 1.14
N LEU A 53 3.02 16.71 1.53
CA LEU A 53 4.43 17.10 1.32
C LEU A 53 5.36 16.23 2.17
N GLU A 54 5.00 15.94 3.41
CA GLU A 54 5.76 15.07 4.28
C GLU A 54 5.79 13.63 3.75
N LEU A 55 4.66 13.12 3.27
CA LEU A 55 4.56 11.82 2.62
C LEU A 55 5.49 11.71 1.41
N GLN A 56 5.49 12.71 0.53
CA GLN A 56 6.36 12.73 -0.64
C GLN A 56 7.84 12.70 -0.25
N ARG A 57 8.24 13.56 0.70
CA ARG A 57 9.62 13.59 1.22
C ARG A 57 10.02 12.24 1.80
N TYR A 58 9.16 11.64 2.61
CA TYR A 58 9.46 10.35 3.22
C TYR A 58 9.61 9.23 2.18
N VAL A 59 8.76 9.19 1.16
CA VAL A 59 8.88 8.24 0.05
C VAL A 59 10.17 8.49 -0.75
N GLU A 60 10.55 9.75 -0.98
CA GLU A 60 11.82 10.10 -1.64
C GLU A 60 13.03 9.66 -0.80
N GLU A 61 13.02 9.85 0.51
CA GLU A 61 14.06 9.37 1.42
C GLU A 61 14.21 7.84 1.38
N LEU A 62 13.10 7.10 1.36
CA LEU A 62 13.13 5.64 1.22
C LEU A 62 13.66 5.22 -0.16
N LEU A 63 13.27 5.92 -1.22
CA LEU A 63 13.81 5.69 -2.56
C LEU A 63 15.32 5.97 -2.63
N GLU A 64 15.80 7.02 -1.97
CA GLU A 64 17.23 7.29 -1.89
C GLU A 64 17.98 6.22 -1.10
N LYS A 65 17.37 5.64 -0.07
CA LYS A 65 17.97 4.60 0.76
C LYS A 65 18.01 3.24 0.05
N SER A 66 16.89 2.79 -0.51
CA SER A 66 16.68 1.40 -0.98
C SER A 66 16.16 1.28 -2.41
N GLY A 67 15.80 2.38 -3.08
CA GLY A 67 15.25 2.35 -4.44
C GLY A 67 16.27 1.98 -5.51
N PRO A 68 15.79 1.66 -6.72
CA PRO A 68 16.65 1.35 -7.85
C PRO A 68 17.52 2.54 -8.24
N LYS A 69 18.78 2.29 -8.60
CA LYS A 69 19.75 3.33 -8.96
C LYS A 69 20.14 3.23 -10.42
N ARG A 70 20.31 4.39 -11.07
CA ARG A 70 20.94 4.50 -12.37
C ARG A 70 22.46 4.27 -12.25
N ARG A 71 23.13 4.07 -13.38
CA ARG A 71 24.61 3.97 -13.42
C ARG A 71 25.32 5.19 -12.83
N SER A 72 24.67 6.36 -12.80
CA SER A 72 25.14 7.58 -12.20
C SER A 72 25.02 7.63 -10.67
N GLY A 73 24.46 6.60 -10.03
CA GLY A 73 24.17 6.57 -8.59
C GLY A 73 22.87 7.28 -8.18
N LYS A 74 22.21 8.02 -9.10
CA LYS A 74 20.94 8.67 -8.83
C LYS A 74 19.79 7.66 -8.83
N VAL A 75 18.73 7.94 -8.06
CA VAL A 75 17.50 7.12 -8.06
C VAL A 75 16.93 7.01 -9.47
N ASP A 76 16.56 5.81 -9.86
CA ASP A 76 15.80 5.56 -11.07
C ASP A 76 14.31 5.48 -10.76
N THR A 77 13.68 6.63 -10.60
CA THR A 77 12.26 6.75 -10.29
C THR A 77 11.38 6.06 -11.33
N LYS A 78 11.81 6.05 -12.62
CA LYS A 78 11.07 5.36 -13.67
C LYS A 78 11.07 3.85 -13.42
N CYS A 79 12.24 3.28 -13.21
CA CYS A 79 12.37 1.86 -12.87
C CYS A 79 11.54 1.50 -11.63
N PHE A 80 11.54 2.38 -10.60
CA PHE A 80 10.76 2.17 -9.39
C PHE A 80 9.25 2.05 -9.67
N TYR A 81 8.64 3.08 -10.29
CA TYR A 81 7.19 3.05 -10.44
C TYR A 81 6.72 1.99 -11.44
N GLU A 82 7.52 1.65 -12.46
CA GLU A 82 7.23 0.53 -13.35
C GLU A 82 7.26 -0.82 -12.59
N ASN A 83 8.28 -1.06 -11.76
CA ASN A 83 8.37 -2.25 -10.92
C ASN A 83 7.24 -2.33 -9.88
N ALA A 84 6.81 -1.20 -9.34
CA ALA A 84 5.67 -1.13 -8.43
C ALA A 84 4.30 -1.24 -9.12
N CYS A 85 4.27 -1.48 -10.45
CA CYS A 85 3.05 -1.51 -11.24
C CYS A 85 2.23 -0.21 -11.13
N ILE A 86 2.91 0.94 -11.12
CA ILE A 86 2.32 2.27 -11.11
C ILE A 86 2.55 2.90 -12.47
N SER A 87 1.50 3.44 -13.11
CA SER A 87 1.67 4.17 -14.37
C SER A 87 2.39 5.50 -14.16
N ALA A 88 3.07 6.02 -15.18
CA ALA A 88 3.71 7.33 -15.13
C ALA A 88 2.72 8.45 -14.78
N ALA A 89 1.47 8.37 -15.26
CA ALA A 89 0.41 9.32 -14.94
C ALA A 89 0.02 9.24 -13.45
N THR A 90 -0.18 8.03 -12.92
CA THR A 90 -0.51 7.80 -11.50
C THR A 90 0.63 8.27 -10.60
N TRP A 91 1.90 8.03 -10.99
CA TRP A 91 3.05 8.55 -10.27
C TRP A 91 3.09 10.09 -10.28
N SER A 92 2.82 10.72 -11.43
CA SER A 92 2.70 12.18 -11.52
C SER A 92 1.58 12.72 -10.61
N TYR A 93 0.43 12.05 -10.53
CA TYR A 93 -0.63 12.43 -9.59
C TYR A 93 -0.17 12.32 -8.14
N PHE A 94 0.53 11.26 -7.76
CA PHE A 94 1.09 11.10 -6.42
C PHE A 94 2.02 12.26 -6.06
N ILE A 95 2.95 12.62 -6.93
CA ILE A 95 3.87 13.77 -6.73
C ILE A 95 3.11 15.11 -6.59
N ASN A 96 1.91 15.21 -7.14
CA ASN A 96 1.03 16.37 -6.98
C ASN A 96 0.02 16.23 -5.81
N GLY A 97 0.24 15.29 -4.89
CA GLY A 97 -0.59 15.08 -3.71
C GLY A 97 -1.95 14.43 -4.00
N ARG A 98 -2.10 13.78 -5.15
CA ARG A 98 -3.33 13.08 -5.55
C ARG A 98 -3.05 11.59 -5.68
N PHE A 99 -3.67 10.79 -4.84
CA PHE A 99 -3.46 9.34 -4.83
C PHE A 99 -4.69 8.58 -4.31
N SER A 100 -4.81 7.35 -4.71
CA SER A 100 -5.77 6.38 -4.14
C SER A 100 -5.07 5.52 -3.08
N THR A 101 -5.86 4.82 -2.28
CA THR A 101 -5.37 3.82 -1.33
C THR A 101 -4.54 2.74 -2.02
N GLU A 102 -4.97 2.29 -3.20
CA GLU A 102 -4.25 1.29 -3.99
C GLU A 102 -2.87 1.80 -4.45
N THR A 103 -2.76 3.08 -4.80
CA THR A 103 -1.48 3.71 -5.15
C THR A 103 -0.51 3.65 -3.98
N ILE A 104 -0.98 3.96 -2.77
CA ILE A 104 -0.17 3.89 -1.55
C ILE A 104 0.26 2.45 -1.25
N PHE A 105 -0.62 1.46 -1.39
CA PHE A 105 -0.26 0.05 -1.23
C PHE A 105 0.79 -0.40 -2.25
N LYS A 106 0.68 0.05 -3.52
CA LYS A 106 1.69 -0.22 -4.54
C LYS A 106 3.05 0.42 -4.22
N ILE A 107 3.06 1.64 -3.67
CA ILE A 107 4.30 2.31 -3.21
C ILE A 107 4.93 1.53 -2.06
N ILE A 108 4.15 1.13 -1.05
CA ILE A 108 4.62 0.32 0.09
C ILE A 108 5.23 -0.98 -0.40
N ALA A 109 4.57 -1.69 -1.32
CA ALA A 109 5.07 -2.93 -1.89
C ALA A 109 6.29 -2.73 -2.78
N GLY A 110 6.30 -1.68 -3.62
CA GLY A 110 7.44 -1.35 -4.48
C GLY A 110 8.71 -0.97 -3.72
N LEU A 111 8.56 -0.43 -2.50
CA LEU A 111 9.66 -0.12 -1.57
C LEU A 111 9.98 -1.31 -0.64
N GLU A 112 9.21 -2.39 -0.68
CA GLU A 112 9.33 -3.54 0.21
C GLU A 112 9.35 -3.14 1.70
N CYS A 113 8.51 -2.15 2.05
CA CYS A 113 8.50 -1.53 3.38
C CYS A 113 8.22 -2.55 4.48
N GLY A 114 8.99 -2.49 5.57
CA GLY A 114 8.61 -3.16 6.81
C GLY A 114 7.39 -2.50 7.46
N MET A 115 6.82 -3.15 8.48
CA MET A 115 5.56 -2.70 9.12
C MET A 115 5.64 -1.25 9.62
N LYS A 116 6.76 -0.85 10.23
CA LYS A 116 6.95 0.52 10.76
C LYS A 116 6.94 1.58 9.65
N GLU A 117 7.63 1.32 8.54
CA GLU A 117 7.68 2.22 7.38
C GLU A 117 6.31 2.29 6.71
N ALA A 118 5.64 1.15 6.54
CA ALA A 118 4.30 1.08 5.97
C ALA A 118 3.27 1.84 6.82
N GLU A 119 3.26 1.66 8.15
CA GLU A 119 2.37 2.40 9.06
C GLU A 119 2.64 3.91 9.00
N HIS A 120 3.90 4.32 8.88
CA HIS A 120 4.23 5.74 8.75
C HIS A 120 3.70 6.33 7.43
N ILE A 121 3.91 5.64 6.30
CA ILE A 121 3.37 6.03 4.98
C ILE A 121 1.83 6.12 5.04
N LEU A 122 1.16 5.11 5.59
CA LEU A 122 -0.30 5.08 5.71
C LEU A 122 -0.83 6.24 6.56
N ARG A 123 -0.18 6.53 7.68
CA ARG A 123 -0.54 7.64 8.56
C ARG A 123 -0.41 8.99 7.84
N LEU A 124 0.69 9.23 7.12
CA LEU A 124 0.89 10.46 6.34
C LEU A 124 -0.11 10.58 5.20
N ALA A 125 -0.48 9.46 4.58
CA ALA A 125 -1.52 9.40 3.55
C ALA A 125 -2.94 9.56 4.11
N GLY A 126 -3.13 9.61 5.43
CA GLY A 126 -4.45 9.65 6.06
C GLY A 126 -5.24 8.35 5.86
N ILE A 127 -4.56 7.22 5.69
CA ILE A 127 -5.16 5.90 5.46
C ILE A 127 -5.06 5.08 6.73
N CYS A 128 -6.20 4.61 7.24
CA CYS A 128 -6.25 3.64 8.32
C CYS A 128 -6.57 2.26 7.74
N LEU A 129 -5.76 1.25 8.08
CA LEU A 129 -6.11 -0.14 7.76
C LEU A 129 -7.32 -0.56 8.58
N THR A 130 -8.35 -1.00 7.89
CA THR A 130 -9.60 -1.48 8.48
C THR A 130 -9.56 -2.98 8.73
N ASN A 131 -10.65 -3.55 9.29
CA ASN A 131 -10.82 -4.99 9.40
C ASN A 131 -11.34 -5.65 8.10
N SER A 132 -11.37 -4.92 6.97
CA SER A 132 -11.71 -5.51 5.68
C SER A 132 -10.74 -6.62 5.31
N LEU A 133 -11.21 -7.62 4.56
CA LEU A 133 -10.35 -8.71 4.13
C LEU A 133 -9.14 -8.19 3.33
N ARG A 134 -9.33 -7.20 2.46
CA ARG A 134 -8.26 -6.55 1.70
C ARG A 134 -7.16 -5.98 2.61
N ASP A 135 -7.54 -5.19 3.61
CA ASP A 135 -6.58 -4.51 4.48
C ASP A 135 -5.84 -5.50 5.38
N ARG A 136 -6.53 -6.57 5.81
CA ARG A 136 -5.90 -7.68 6.56
C ARG A 136 -4.89 -8.45 5.70
N LEU A 137 -5.18 -8.67 4.41
CA LEU A 137 -4.23 -9.30 3.48
C LEU A 137 -2.98 -8.44 3.30
N VAL A 138 -3.13 -7.12 3.10
CA VAL A 138 -2.00 -6.19 2.99
C VAL A 138 -1.16 -6.23 4.27
N LYS A 139 -1.80 -6.12 5.45
CA LYS A 139 -1.09 -6.18 6.73
C LYS A 139 -0.36 -7.51 6.93
N ALA A 140 -1.01 -8.64 6.62
CA ALA A 140 -0.43 -9.96 6.74
C ALA A 140 0.77 -10.13 5.80
N ALA A 141 0.68 -9.64 4.55
CA ALA A 141 1.77 -9.68 3.59
C ALA A 141 3.00 -8.91 4.10
N ILE A 142 2.81 -7.71 4.64
CA ILE A 142 3.90 -6.91 5.21
C ILE A 142 4.54 -7.63 6.40
N LEU A 143 3.73 -8.19 7.32
CA LEU A 143 4.23 -8.87 8.52
C LEU A 143 4.98 -10.17 8.22
N SER A 144 4.61 -10.88 7.15
CA SER A 144 5.27 -12.12 6.72
C SER A 144 6.42 -11.91 5.72
N GLY A 145 6.71 -10.66 5.33
CA GLY A 145 7.77 -10.34 4.37
C GLY A 145 7.42 -10.64 2.91
N HIS A 146 6.12 -10.84 2.60
CA HIS A 146 5.60 -11.07 1.25
C HIS A 146 5.00 -9.78 0.65
N ASN A 147 5.66 -8.66 0.86
CA ASN A 147 5.16 -7.34 0.52
C ASN A 147 5.75 -6.73 -0.75
N ASN A 148 6.47 -7.51 -1.56
CA ASN A 148 6.88 -7.04 -2.88
C ASN A 148 5.72 -7.11 -3.90
N PRO A 149 5.79 -6.39 -5.03
CA PRO A 149 4.69 -6.31 -6.00
C PRO A 149 4.25 -7.66 -6.57
N GLN A 150 5.18 -8.62 -6.76
CA GLN A 150 4.88 -9.93 -7.31
C GLN A 150 4.10 -10.80 -6.31
N ASP A 151 4.50 -10.79 -5.04
CA ASP A 151 3.80 -11.53 -3.99
C ASP A 151 2.42 -10.91 -3.75
N MET A 152 2.32 -9.59 -3.71
CA MET A 152 1.05 -8.89 -3.58
C MET A 152 0.10 -9.20 -4.73
N TYR A 153 0.58 -9.23 -5.97
CA TYR A 153 -0.22 -9.69 -7.11
C TYR A 153 -0.76 -11.11 -6.87
N THR A 154 0.10 -12.04 -6.45
CA THR A 154 -0.24 -13.44 -6.23
C THR A 154 -1.29 -13.61 -5.13
N ILE A 155 -1.09 -12.94 -4.00
CA ILE A 155 -2.03 -12.93 -2.86
C ILE A 155 -3.39 -12.41 -3.30
N LEU A 156 -3.43 -11.22 -3.91
CA LEU A 156 -4.68 -10.59 -4.32
C LEU A 156 -5.37 -11.37 -5.45
N GLU A 157 -4.62 -12.00 -6.35
CA GLU A 157 -5.18 -12.87 -7.40
C GLU A 157 -5.87 -14.09 -6.81
N TYR A 158 -5.24 -14.75 -5.83
CA TYR A 158 -5.80 -15.89 -5.15
C TYR A 158 -7.09 -15.55 -4.40
N TYR A 159 -7.05 -14.50 -3.58
CA TYR A 159 -8.20 -14.12 -2.75
C TYR A 159 -9.32 -13.43 -3.54
N SER A 160 -9.03 -12.72 -4.61
CA SER A 160 -10.06 -12.12 -5.48
C SER A 160 -10.92 -13.16 -6.20
N ARG A 161 -10.38 -14.35 -6.48
CA ARG A 161 -11.16 -15.46 -7.04
C ARG A 161 -12.12 -16.08 -6.02
N GLN A 162 -11.72 -16.12 -4.75
CA GLN A 162 -12.56 -16.69 -3.67
C GLN A 162 -13.55 -15.67 -3.11
N TYR A 163 -13.14 -14.40 -3.02
CA TYR A 163 -13.90 -13.31 -2.40
C TYR A 163 -14.01 -12.08 -3.33
N PRO A 164 -14.62 -12.23 -4.52
CA PRO A 164 -14.59 -11.17 -5.56
C PRO A 164 -15.31 -9.88 -5.16
N LYS A 165 -16.20 -9.93 -4.15
CA LYS A 165 -16.89 -8.74 -3.62
C LYS A 165 -16.07 -7.97 -2.59
N GLU A 166 -15.08 -8.62 -1.94
CA GLU A 166 -14.31 -8.05 -0.84
C GLU A 166 -12.87 -7.69 -1.26
N VAL A 167 -12.32 -8.44 -2.22
CA VAL A 167 -10.93 -8.30 -2.66
C VAL A 167 -10.90 -8.05 -4.17
N LYS A 168 -10.31 -6.91 -4.55
CA LYS A 168 -9.97 -6.59 -5.95
C LYS A 168 -8.46 -6.68 -6.12
N ASN A 169 -8.00 -7.35 -7.17
CA ASN A 169 -6.59 -7.34 -7.54
C ASN A 169 -6.25 -6.07 -8.34
N TYR A 170 -5.79 -5.04 -7.67
CA TYR A 170 -5.44 -3.74 -8.25
C TYR A 170 -4.08 -3.72 -8.97
N TYR A 171 -3.37 -4.85 -9.03
CA TYR A 171 -2.18 -5.03 -9.87
C TYR A 171 -2.52 -5.49 -11.30
N LYS A 172 -3.78 -5.89 -11.55
CA LYS A 172 -4.25 -6.13 -12.92
C LYS A 172 -4.56 -4.81 -13.58
N ASP A 173 -4.12 -4.66 -14.82
CA ASP A 173 -4.61 -3.57 -15.67
C ASP A 173 -6.11 -3.78 -15.92
N ASP A 174 -6.92 -2.72 -15.83
CA ASP A 174 -8.36 -2.74 -16.13
C ASP A 174 -8.65 -3.01 -17.63
N LYS A 175 -7.68 -3.52 -18.39
CA LYS A 175 -7.72 -3.77 -19.85
C LYS A 175 -7.62 -5.24 -20.24
N SER A 176 -7.95 -6.18 -19.35
CA SER A 176 -8.06 -7.61 -19.72
C SER A 176 -9.50 -8.09 -19.70
#